data_335661248db6f18a80bd60d696c4f379
#
_entry.id   335661248db6f18a80bd60d696c4f379
#
_cell.length_a   1.000
_cell.length_b   1.000
_cell.length_c   1.000
_cell.angle_alpha   90.00
_cell.angle_beta   90.00
_cell.angle_gamma   90.00
#
_symmetry.space_group_name_H-M   'P 1'
#
loop_
_entity.id
_entity.type
_entity.pdbx_description
1 polymer ?
#
loop_
_entity_poly.entity_id
_entity_poly.type
_entity_poly.pdbx_seq_one_letter_code
_entity_poly.pdbx_strand_id
1 'polypeptide(L)'
;MTMLDRIILLATGLVAVYLIYRFYARWSKKKALHDIYYAMGFLVLFVSGVLLIILGYGILASPWVLTVASLIPLGISLGIMNQYFKEYKKAYAWFALIGFLAIALTSFTGSPLRKAAVPIFHGVAGLVIFLGPIICELKDKSPKGFWWVGVGGALIGLGGIALAFLSLDKQFLFFSSELVMTILAPLLLLMSLAFAWGFMKDIHPRKA
;
A
#
# COMPACT_ATOMS: atom_id res chain seq x y z
N MET A 1 -5.01 19.31 9.56
CA MET A 1 -4.33 19.18 8.26
C MET A 1 -3.98 20.55 7.73
N THR A 2 -2.72 20.81 7.45
CA THR A 2 -2.20 22.09 6.97
C THR A 2 -2.31 22.22 5.42
N MET A 3 -2.05 23.41 4.89
CA MET A 3 -1.94 23.60 3.43
C MET A 3 -0.75 22.83 2.86
N LEU A 4 0.34 22.73 3.60
CA LEU A 4 1.52 21.94 3.22
C LEU A 4 1.19 20.46 3.07
N ASP A 5 0.40 19.87 4.00
CA ASP A 5 -0.05 18.49 3.89
C ASP A 5 -0.82 18.24 2.58
N ARG A 6 -1.71 19.18 2.21
CA ARG A 6 -2.50 19.06 0.97
C ARG A 6 -1.60 19.08 -0.28
N ILE A 7 -0.59 19.95 -0.30
CA ILE A 7 0.38 20.02 -1.41
C ILE A 7 1.18 18.70 -1.49
N ILE A 8 1.63 18.17 -0.37
CA ILE A 8 2.38 16.91 -0.29
C ILE A 8 1.50 15.73 -0.74
N LEU A 9 0.25 15.67 -0.29
CA LEU A 9 -0.71 14.64 -0.72
C LEU A 9 -1.04 14.76 -2.22
N LEU A 10 -1.11 15.97 -2.77
CA LEU A 10 -1.28 16.17 -4.21
C LEU A 10 -0.08 15.61 -4.97
N ALA A 11 1.15 15.88 -4.52
CA ALA A 11 2.36 15.31 -5.11
C ALA A 11 2.35 13.77 -5.04
N THR A 12 1.94 13.20 -3.90
CA THR A 12 1.73 11.75 -3.74
C THR A 12 0.74 11.21 -4.77
N GLY A 13 -0.39 11.91 -4.95
CA GLY A 13 -1.40 11.57 -5.95
C GLY A 13 -0.88 11.59 -7.39
N LEU A 14 -0.06 12.58 -7.74
CA LEU A 14 0.56 12.65 -9.07
C LEU A 14 1.52 11.48 -9.32
N VAL A 15 2.30 11.07 -8.32
CA VAL A 15 3.14 9.87 -8.40
C VAL A 15 2.28 8.62 -8.59
N ALA A 16 1.16 8.49 -7.87
CA ALA A 16 0.24 7.37 -8.03
C ALA A 16 -0.37 7.32 -9.44
N VAL A 17 -0.84 8.45 -9.97
CA VAL A 17 -1.36 8.55 -11.35
C VAL A 17 -0.30 8.14 -12.38
N TYR A 18 0.94 8.59 -12.20
CA TYR A 18 2.05 8.18 -13.05
C TYR A 18 2.23 6.64 -13.03
N LEU A 19 2.22 6.02 -11.86
CA LEU A 19 2.35 4.55 -11.75
C LEU A 19 1.16 3.83 -12.35
N ILE A 20 -0.07 4.29 -12.15
CA ILE A 20 -1.27 3.73 -12.79
C ILE A 20 -1.09 3.73 -14.31
N TYR A 21 -0.70 4.86 -14.88
CA TYR A 21 -0.44 4.96 -16.32
C TYR A 21 0.62 3.96 -16.80
N ARG A 22 1.73 3.83 -16.06
CA ARG A 22 2.84 2.92 -16.42
C ARG A 22 2.42 1.45 -16.36
N PHE A 23 1.67 1.05 -15.34
CA PHE A 23 1.14 -0.31 -15.23
C PHE A 23 0.08 -0.58 -16.30
N TYR A 24 -0.82 0.35 -16.56
CA TYR A 24 -1.80 0.22 -17.62
C TYR A 24 -1.13 0.09 -19.00
N ALA A 25 -0.13 0.91 -19.30
CA ALA A 25 0.64 0.84 -20.55
C ALA A 25 1.41 -0.48 -20.70
N ARG A 26 1.91 -1.07 -19.62
CA ARG A 26 2.52 -2.42 -19.62
C ARG A 26 1.46 -3.50 -19.80
N TRP A 27 0.37 -3.42 -19.09
CA TRP A 27 -0.74 -4.35 -19.21
C TRP A 27 -1.35 -4.37 -20.61
N SER A 28 -1.54 -3.22 -21.23
CA SER A 28 -2.12 -3.14 -22.59
C SER A 28 -1.32 -3.95 -23.60
N LYS A 29 0.02 -4.06 -23.40
CA LYS A 29 0.94 -4.80 -24.27
C LYS A 29 1.09 -6.26 -23.87
N LYS A 30 1.23 -6.54 -22.55
CA LYS A 30 1.59 -7.89 -22.04
C LYS A 30 0.41 -8.67 -21.47
N LYS A 31 -0.72 -8.01 -21.21
CA LYS A 31 -1.93 -8.59 -20.59
C LYS A 31 -1.65 -9.34 -19.28
N ALA A 32 -0.62 -8.91 -18.53
CA ALA A 32 -0.20 -9.54 -17.32
C ALA A 32 -1.08 -9.09 -16.14
N LEU A 33 -1.68 -10.04 -15.40
CA LEU A 33 -2.65 -9.78 -14.34
C LEU A 33 -2.05 -8.97 -13.17
N HIS A 34 -0.77 -9.16 -12.86
CA HIS A 34 -0.10 -8.41 -11.79
C HIS A 34 -0.11 -6.89 -12.04
N ASP A 35 -0.10 -6.43 -13.28
CA ASP A 35 -0.18 -5.01 -13.60
C ASP A 35 -1.52 -4.40 -13.19
N ILE A 36 -2.60 -5.15 -13.32
CA ILE A 36 -3.94 -4.73 -12.88
C ILE A 36 -3.97 -4.61 -11.34
N TYR A 37 -3.39 -5.56 -10.64
CA TYR A 37 -3.33 -5.51 -9.17
C TYR A 37 -2.53 -4.29 -8.69
N TYR A 38 -1.38 -4.00 -9.30
CA TYR A 38 -0.60 -2.80 -8.99
C TYR A 38 -1.39 -1.52 -9.31
N ALA A 39 -1.97 -1.44 -10.50
CA ALA A 39 -2.76 -0.28 -10.92
C ALA A 39 -3.94 -0.03 -9.97
N MET A 40 -4.64 -1.09 -9.53
CA MET A 40 -5.73 -1.00 -8.56
C MET A 40 -5.25 -0.44 -7.21
N GLY A 41 -4.13 -0.94 -6.67
CA GLY A 41 -3.56 -0.44 -5.42
C GLY A 41 -3.23 1.05 -5.50
N PHE A 42 -2.60 1.50 -6.60
CA PHE A 42 -2.27 2.92 -6.78
C PHE A 42 -3.49 3.78 -7.11
N LEU A 43 -4.52 3.23 -7.76
CA LEU A 43 -5.78 3.95 -7.97
C LEU A 43 -6.47 4.23 -6.63
N VAL A 44 -6.53 3.24 -5.75
CA VAL A 44 -7.08 3.43 -4.41
C VAL A 44 -6.24 4.42 -3.61
N LEU A 45 -4.91 4.38 -3.71
CA LEU A 45 -4.02 5.35 -3.07
C LEU A 45 -4.32 6.78 -3.57
N PHE A 46 -4.48 6.97 -4.88
CA PHE A 46 -4.84 8.25 -5.47
C PHE A 46 -6.19 8.77 -4.95
N VAL A 47 -7.24 7.94 -5.03
CA VAL A 47 -8.59 8.31 -4.56
C VAL A 47 -8.57 8.63 -3.06
N SER A 48 -7.90 7.81 -2.25
CA SER A 48 -7.74 8.07 -0.81
C SER A 48 -7.01 9.38 -0.53
N GLY A 49 -5.97 9.69 -1.30
CA GLY A 49 -5.25 10.97 -1.21
C GLY A 49 -6.14 12.17 -1.53
N VAL A 50 -6.97 12.09 -2.58
CA VAL A 50 -7.94 13.13 -2.94
C VAL A 50 -8.97 13.31 -1.82
N LEU A 51 -9.50 12.22 -1.26
CA LEU A 51 -10.43 12.28 -0.14
C LEU A 51 -9.81 12.94 1.10
N LEU A 52 -8.55 12.63 1.40
CA LEU A 52 -7.82 13.29 2.50
C LEU A 52 -7.63 14.79 2.25
N ILE A 53 -7.33 15.20 1.02
CA ILE A 53 -7.19 16.62 0.67
C ILE A 53 -8.51 17.38 0.89
N ILE A 54 -9.65 16.78 0.50
CA ILE A 54 -10.96 17.42 0.56
C ILE A 54 -11.53 17.39 1.99
N LEU A 55 -11.51 16.23 2.63
CA LEU A 55 -12.23 15.94 3.88
C LEU A 55 -11.33 15.96 5.13
N GLY A 56 -10.01 16.03 4.96
CA GLY A 56 -9.04 16.02 6.05
C GLY A 56 -8.84 14.65 6.70
N TYR A 57 -7.96 14.58 7.70
CA TYR A 57 -7.59 13.32 8.35
C TYR A 57 -8.72 12.64 9.14
N GLY A 58 -9.77 13.37 9.50
CA GLY A 58 -10.92 12.79 10.21
C GLY A 58 -11.60 11.65 9.47
N ILE A 59 -11.48 11.60 8.14
CA ILE A 59 -12.07 10.54 7.32
C ILE A 59 -11.40 9.17 7.52
N LEU A 60 -10.17 9.12 8.07
CA LEU A 60 -9.46 7.87 8.35
C LEU A 60 -10.21 6.96 9.33
N ALA A 61 -11.07 7.53 10.18
CA ALA A 61 -11.92 6.76 11.09
C ALA A 61 -13.15 6.12 10.39
N SER A 62 -13.45 6.50 9.15
CA SER A 62 -14.61 6.00 8.40
C SER A 62 -14.45 4.51 8.03
N PRO A 63 -15.48 3.66 8.28
CA PRO A 63 -15.48 2.27 7.84
C PRO A 63 -15.30 2.10 6.33
N TRP A 64 -15.86 3.02 5.54
CA TRP A 64 -15.70 3.04 4.08
C TRP A 64 -14.25 3.25 3.67
N VAL A 65 -13.61 4.27 4.25
CA VAL A 65 -12.22 4.60 3.94
C VAL A 65 -11.29 3.48 4.37
N LEU A 66 -11.47 2.94 5.57
CA LEU A 66 -10.67 1.83 6.07
C LEU A 66 -10.77 0.60 5.16
N THR A 67 -12.01 0.25 4.74
CA THR A 67 -12.25 -0.89 3.85
C THR A 67 -11.61 -0.67 2.48
N VAL A 68 -11.86 0.48 1.85
CA VAL A 68 -11.31 0.77 0.51
C VAL A 68 -9.80 0.90 0.57
N ALA A 69 -9.25 1.59 1.57
CA ALA A 69 -7.80 1.76 1.73
C ALA A 69 -7.06 0.44 1.95
N SER A 70 -7.72 -0.60 2.50
CA SER A 70 -7.11 -1.93 2.61
C SER A 70 -6.74 -2.56 1.27
N LEU A 71 -7.37 -2.12 0.18
CA LEU A 71 -7.03 -2.55 -1.18
C LEU A 71 -5.66 -2.03 -1.66
N ILE A 72 -5.09 -1.00 -1.01
CA ILE A 72 -3.75 -0.51 -1.35
C ILE A 72 -2.72 -1.61 -1.10
N PRO A 73 -2.51 -2.08 0.16
CA PRO A 73 -1.54 -3.13 0.42
C PRO A 73 -1.96 -4.48 -0.19
N LEU A 74 -3.25 -4.81 -0.20
CA LEU A 74 -3.71 -6.07 -0.79
C LEU A 74 -3.46 -6.08 -2.31
N GLY A 75 -3.71 -5.00 -3.03
CA GLY A 75 -3.46 -4.90 -4.47
C GLY A 75 -1.97 -5.01 -4.80
N ILE A 76 -1.12 -4.24 -4.11
CA ILE A 76 0.32 -4.27 -4.36
C ILE A 76 0.91 -5.65 -4.03
N SER A 77 0.55 -6.24 -2.90
CA SER A 77 1.02 -7.57 -2.50
C SER A 77 0.52 -8.69 -3.43
N LEU A 78 -0.75 -8.63 -3.87
CA LEU A 78 -1.29 -9.53 -4.90
C LEU A 78 -0.49 -9.44 -6.20
N GLY A 79 -0.10 -8.24 -6.61
CA GLY A 79 0.77 -8.02 -7.76
C GLY A 79 2.11 -8.73 -7.61
N ILE A 80 2.80 -8.53 -6.48
CA ILE A 80 4.10 -9.16 -6.18
C ILE A 80 3.97 -10.70 -6.16
N MET A 81 2.94 -11.23 -5.48
CA MET A 81 2.71 -12.66 -5.41
C MET A 81 2.39 -13.26 -6.79
N ASN A 82 1.58 -12.58 -7.59
CA ASN A 82 1.24 -13.05 -8.94
C ASN A 82 2.44 -13.03 -9.89
N GLN A 83 3.33 -12.04 -9.75
CA GLN A 83 4.48 -11.87 -10.63
C GLN A 83 5.64 -12.79 -10.26
N TYR A 84 6.01 -12.85 -8.98
CA TYR A 84 7.26 -13.45 -8.53
C TYR A 84 7.09 -14.76 -7.73
N PHE A 85 5.93 -15.00 -7.11
CA PHE A 85 5.67 -16.15 -6.25
C PHE A 85 4.50 -16.98 -6.81
N LYS A 86 4.62 -17.42 -8.06
CA LYS A 86 3.55 -18.03 -8.85
C LYS A 86 2.93 -19.28 -8.20
N GLU A 87 3.71 -20.01 -7.42
CA GLU A 87 3.27 -21.23 -6.71
C GLU A 87 2.21 -20.90 -5.65
N TYR A 88 2.35 -19.76 -4.98
CA TYR A 88 1.49 -19.32 -3.89
C TYR A 88 0.36 -18.37 -4.32
N LYS A 89 0.32 -17.95 -5.60
CA LYS A 89 -0.59 -16.90 -6.08
C LYS A 89 -2.06 -17.17 -5.80
N LYS A 90 -2.52 -18.44 -5.93
CA LYS A 90 -3.92 -18.82 -5.68
C LYS A 90 -4.25 -18.76 -4.19
N ALA A 91 -3.41 -19.35 -3.35
CA ALA A 91 -3.60 -19.34 -1.91
C ALA A 91 -3.58 -17.89 -1.37
N TYR A 92 -2.66 -17.07 -1.86
CA TYR A 92 -2.60 -15.67 -1.47
C TYR A 92 -3.79 -14.84 -1.97
N ALA A 93 -4.32 -15.14 -3.15
CA ALA A 93 -5.53 -14.48 -3.66
C ALA A 93 -6.75 -14.78 -2.76
N TRP A 94 -6.91 -16.01 -2.29
CA TRP A 94 -7.92 -16.34 -1.30
C TRP A 94 -7.70 -15.64 0.03
N PHE A 95 -6.46 -15.61 0.53
CA PHE A 95 -6.11 -14.84 1.73
C PHE A 95 -6.49 -13.36 1.60
N ALA A 96 -6.16 -12.72 0.47
CA ALA A 96 -6.47 -11.33 0.22
C ALA A 96 -7.99 -11.08 0.12
N LEU A 97 -8.73 -11.97 -0.52
CA LEU A 97 -10.20 -11.89 -0.62
C LEU A 97 -10.85 -12.03 0.76
N ILE A 98 -10.46 -13.06 1.52
CA ILE A 98 -10.97 -13.28 2.88
C ILE A 98 -10.62 -12.08 3.77
N GLY A 99 -9.40 -11.55 3.64
CA GLY A 99 -8.95 -10.39 4.39
C GLY A 99 -9.75 -9.13 4.08
N PHE A 100 -9.99 -8.88 2.81
CA PHE A 100 -10.82 -7.74 2.38
C PHE A 100 -12.25 -7.85 2.94
N LEU A 101 -12.87 -9.03 2.81
CA LEU A 101 -14.23 -9.27 3.33
C LEU A 101 -14.30 -9.18 4.86
N ALA A 102 -13.28 -9.72 5.56
CA ALA A 102 -13.19 -9.63 7.01
C ALA A 102 -13.05 -8.18 7.49
N ILE A 103 -12.18 -7.38 6.84
CA ILE A 103 -12.02 -5.95 7.14
C ILE A 103 -13.33 -5.20 6.87
N ALA A 104 -13.98 -5.43 5.72
CA ALA A 104 -15.24 -4.82 5.37
C ALA A 104 -16.30 -5.15 6.41
N LEU A 105 -16.58 -6.43 6.63
CA LEU A 105 -17.62 -6.89 7.53
C LEU A 105 -17.42 -6.35 8.96
N THR A 106 -16.21 -6.48 9.50
CA THR A 106 -15.92 -6.03 10.87
C THR A 106 -15.93 -4.50 11.01
N SER A 107 -15.61 -3.76 9.94
CA SER A 107 -15.65 -2.29 9.94
C SER A 107 -17.07 -1.75 9.90
N PHE A 108 -17.93 -2.32 9.05
CA PHE A 108 -19.34 -1.88 8.93
C PHE A 108 -20.21 -2.31 10.09
N THR A 109 -19.97 -3.47 10.69
CA THR A 109 -20.70 -3.94 11.87
C THR A 109 -20.21 -3.35 13.18
N GLY A 110 -19.11 -2.60 13.18
CA GLY A 110 -18.49 -2.10 14.41
C GLY A 110 -17.93 -3.20 15.31
N SER A 111 -17.72 -4.41 14.77
CA SER A 111 -17.27 -5.57 15.53
C SER A 111 -15.89 -5.34 16.16
N PRO A 112 -15.68 -5.76 17.43
CA PRO A 112 -14.36 -5.71 18.07
C PRO A 112 -13.30 -6.53 17.32
N LEU A 113 -13.70 -7.51 16.50
CA LEU A 113 -12.80 -8.30 15.65
C LEU A 113 -12.05 -7.44 14.62
N ARG A 114 -12.53 -6.22 14.31
CA ARG A 114 -11.79 -5.26 13.47
C ARG A 114 -10.39 -4.98 14.02
N LYS A 115 -10.23 -4.94 15.34
CA LYS A 115 -8.94 -4.72 16.01
C LYS A 115 -7.92 -5.82 15.72
N ALA A 116 -8.37 -7.00 15.32
CA ALA A 116 -7.51 -8.11 14.89
C ALA A 116 -7.45 -8.24 13.36
N ALA A 117 -8.58 -8.14 12.67
CA ALA A 117 -8.67 -8.33 11.23
C ALA A 117 -7.76 -7.33 10.47
N VAL A 118 -7.83 -6.04 10.80
CA VAL A 118 -7.03 -5.01 10.11
C VAL A 118 -5.53 -5.26 10.27
N PRO A 119 -4.95 -5.39 11.49
CA PRO A 119 -3.53 -5.66 11.64
C PRO A 119 -3.05 -6.96 11.00
N ILE A 120 -3.83 -8.03 11.08
CA ILE A 120 -3.45 -9.33 10.51
C ILE A 120 -3.33 -9.24 8.98
N PHE A 121 -4.40 -8.85 8.31
CA PHE A 121 -4.41 -8.86 6.84
C PHE A 121 -3.55 -7.74 6.25
N HIS A 122 -3.56 -6.55 6.86
CA HIS A 122 -2.70 -5.44 6.46
C HIS A 122 -1.22 -5.73 6.74
N GLY A 123 -0.92 -6.33 7.89
CA GLY A 123 0.43 -6.71 8.30
C GLY A 123 1.04 -7.77 7.39
N VAL A 124 0.31 -8.84 7.06
CA VAL A 124 0.79 -9.86 6.11
C VAL A 124 1.01 -9.27 4.73
N ALA A 125 0.07 -8.44 4.23
CA ALA A 125 0.25 -7.75 2.96
C ALA A 125 1.47 -6.81 3.00
N GLY A 126 1.65 -6.07 4.08
CA GLY A 126 2.82 -5.21 4.32
C GLY A 126 4.13 -5.98 4.32
N LEU A 127 4.19 -7.15 4.98
CA LEU A 127 5.38 -8.02 4.97
C LEU A 127 5.70 -8.55 3.57
N VAL A 128 4.69 -8.91 2.77
CA VAL A 128 4.90 -9.31 1.38
C VAL A 128 5.47 -8.14 0.55
N ILE A 129 4.97 -6.92 0.75
CA ILE A 129 5.46 -5.74 0.04
C ILE A 129 6.88 -5.39 0.51
N PHE A 130 7.19 -5.55 1.79
CA PHE A 130 8.52 -5.25 2.34
C PHE A 130 9.55 -6.29 1.93
N LEU A 131 9.31 -7.55 2.28
CA LEU A 131 10.30 -8.62 2.12
C LEU A 131 10.34 -9.20 0.70
N GLY A 132 9.18 -9.27 0.03
CA GLY A 132 9.06 -9.90 -1.29
C GLY A 132 10.04 -9.33 -2.33
N PRO A 133 10.08 -8.01 -2.57
CA PRO A 133 11.01 -7.38 -3.50
C PRO A 133 12.48 -7.61 -3.16
N ILE A 134 12.83 -7.55 -1.87
CA ILE A 134 14.19 -7.78 -1.37
C ILE A 134 14.60 -9.23 -1.66
N ILE A 135 13.77 -10.21 -1.30
CA ILE A 135 14.02 -11.63 -1.54
C ILE A 135 14.12 -11.92 -3.05
N CYS A 136 13.28 -11.28 -3.87
CA CYS A 136 13.31 -11.46 -5.32
C CYS A 136 14.62 -10.95 -5.91
N GLU A 137 15.12 -9.80 -5.46
CA GLU A 137 16.38 -9.26 -5.94
C GLU A 137 17.59 -10.07 -5.45
N LEU A 138 17.62 -10.48 -4.18
CA LEU A 138 18.68 -11.33 -3.62
C LEU A 138 18.76 -12.71 -4.31
N LYS A 139 17.66 -13.17 -4.91
CA LYS A 139 17.60 -14.44 -5.66
C LYS A 139 17.67 -14.24 -7.17
N ASP A 140 18.08 -13.07 -7.65
CA ASP A 140 18.16 -12.69 -9.07
C ASP A 140 16.85 -12.95 -9.88
N LYS A 141 15.71 -12.93 -9.18
CA LYS A 141 14.37 -13.09 -9.80
C LYS A 141 13.77 -11.78 -10.29
N SER A 142 14.31 -10.65 -9.83
CA SER A 142 13.85 -9.31 -10.21
C SER A 142 15.04 -8.42 -10.62
N PRO A 143 14.81 -7.34 -11.37
CA PRO A 143 15.84 -6.40 -11.75
C PRO A 143 16.47 -5.71 -10.53
N LYS A 144 17.76 -5.36 -10.63
CA LYS A 144 18.46 -4.58 -9.62
C LYS A 144 17.77 -3.24 -9.35
N GLY A 145 17.57 -2.95 -8.08
CA GLY A 145 16.84 -1.76 -7.61
C GLY A 145 15.35 -1.99 -7.39
N PHE A 146 14.83 -3.20 -7.60
CA PHE A 146 13.45 -3.53 -7.26
C PHE A 146 13.20 -3.53 -5.74
N TRP A 147 14.25 -3.75 -4.93
CA TRP A 147 14.20 -3.66 -3.47
C TRP A 147 13.66 -2.32 -2.94
N TRP A 148 13.70 -1.24 -3.74
CA TRP A 148 13.07 0.05 -3.38
C TRP A 148 11.56 -0.07 -3.17
N VAL A 149 10.90 -1.04 -3.81
CA VAL A 149 9.49 -1.36 -3.49
C VAL A 149 9.38 -1.84 -2.05
N GLY A 150 10.37 -2.62 -1.58
CA GLY A 150 10.46 -3.03 -0.17
C GLY A 150 10.63 -1.85 0.77
N VAL A 151 11.45 -0.85 0.41
CA VAL A 151 11.57 0.41 1.20
C VAL A 151 10.21 1.11 1.31
N GLY A 152 9.49 1.24 0.19
CA GLY A 152 8.13 1.77 0.22
C GLY A 152 7.21 0.97 1.14
N GLY A 153 7.30 -0.37 1.10
CA GLY A 153 6.58 -1.27 1.98
C GLY A 153 6.91 -1.08 3.47
N ALA A 154 8.19 -0.88 3.80
CA ALA A 154 8.61 -0.60 5.17
C ALA A 154 8.05 0.73 5.68
N LEU A 155 8.11 1.79 4.87
CA LEU A 155 7.60 3.11 5.23
C LEU A 155 6.10 3.08 5.52
N ILE A 156 5.29 2.48 4.64
CA ILE A 156 3.84 2.37 4.87
C ILE A 156 3.52 1.43 6.02
N GLY A 157 4.30 0.36 6.20
CA GLY A 157 4.13 -0.60 7.28
C GLY A 157 4.33 0.05 8.65
N LEU A 158 5.37 0.85 8.82
CA LEU A 158 5.62 1.62 10.06
C LEU A 158 4.46 2.58 10.35
N GLY A 159 4.00 3.33 9.34
CA GLY A 159 2.84 4.22 9.48
C GLY A 159 1.56 3.46 9.84
N GLY A 160 1.32 2.33 9.21
CA GLY A 160 0.18 1.45 9.48
C GLY A 160 0.19 0.87 10.90
N ILE A 161 1.36 0.44 11.38
CA ILE A 161 1.54 -0.05 12.75
C ILE A 161 1.27 1.08 13.75
N ALA A 162 1.83 2.27 13.54
CA ALA A 162 1.60 3.42 14.41
C ALA A 162 0.10 3.78 14.50
N LEU A 163 -0.60 3.85 13.36
CA LEU A 163 -2.05 4.08 13.32
C LEU A 163 -2.85 2.97 14.00
N ALA A 164 -2.43 1.70 13.87
CA ALA A 164 -3.07 0.58 14.54
C ALA A 164 -2.96 0.70 16.07
N PHE A 165 -1.79 1.06 16.60
CA PHE A 165 -1.64 1.28 18.05
C PHE A 165 -2.48 2.46 18.54
N LEU A 166 -2.53 3.56 17.80
CA LEU A 166 -3.37 4.70 18.14
C LEU A 166 -4.86 4.35 18.15
N SER A 167 -5.31 3.46 17.25
CA SER A 167 -6.70 2.98 17.24
C SER A 167 -7.08 2.14 18.47
N LEU A 168 -6.09 1.71 19.25
CA LEU A 168 -6.24 0.98 20.51
C LEU A 168 -6.04 1.89 21.75
N ASP A 169 -6.01 3.20 21.54
CA ASP A 169 -5.64 4.19 22.58
C ASP A 169 -4.27 3.92 23.20
N LYS A 170 -3.37 3.35 22.40
CA LYS A 170 -1.98 3.04 22.79
C LYS A 170 -1.01 3.79 21.89
N GLN A 171 0.10 4.18 22.46
CA GLN A 171 1.21 4.77 21.72
C GLN A 171 2.18 3.66 21.28
N PHE A 172 2.65 3.70 20.04
CA PHE A 172 3.69 2.81 19.55
C PHE A 172 5.05 3.52 19.65
N LEU A 173 5.92 3.06 20.53
CA LEU A 173 7.22 3.67 20.80
C LEU A 173 7.06 5.18 21.14
N PHE A 174 7.70 6.04 20.34
CA PHE A 174 7.62 7.49 20.44
C PHE A 174 6.56 8.12 19.49
N PHE A 175 5.79 7.31 18.77
CA PHE A 175 4.77 7.80 17.83
C PHE A 175 3.49 8.20 18.57
N SER A 176 3.43 9.46 19.04
CA SER A 176 2.20 10.06 19.54
C SER A 176 1.20 10.30 18.38
N SER A 177 -0.08 10.47 18.69
CA SER A 177 -1.10 10.81 17.69
C SER A 177 -0.73 12.07 16.89
N GLU A 178 -0.24 13.09 17.57
CA GLU A 178 0.17 14.34 16.95
C GLU A 178 1.34 14.14 15.97
N LEU A 179 2.37 13.39 16.38
CA LEU A 179 3.51 13.08 15.54
C LEU A 179 3.08 12.27 14.31
N VAL A 180 2.25 11.23 14.49
CA VAL A 180 1.75 10.41 13.38
C VAL A 180 0.99 11.25 12.35
N MET A 181 0.09 12.14 12.80
CA MET A 181 -0.67 13.01 11.90
C MET A 181 0.23 14.05 11.20
N THR A 182 1.30 14.51 11.86
CA THR A 182 2.26 15.44 11.28
C THR A 182 3.10 14.81 10.19
N ILE A 183 3.55 13.57 10.39
CA ILE A 183 4.45 12.89 9.43
C ILE A 183 3.69 12.11 8.36
N LEU A 184 2.37 11.96 8.46
CA LEU A 184 1.58 11.10 7.56
C LEU A 184 1.72 11.51 6.08
N ALA A 185 1.53 12.79 5.76
CA ALA A 185 1.65 13.26 4.39
C ALA A 185 3.08 13.13 3.84
N PRO A 186 4.15 13.57 4.51
CA PRO A 186 5.52 13.31 4.09
C PRO A 186 5.85 11.83 3.92
N LEU A 187 5.38 10.98 4.84
CA LEU A 187 5.59 9.53 4.79
C LEU A 187 4.96 8.92 3.53
N LEU A 188 3.72 9.31 3.20
CA LEU A 188 3.02 8.83 2.01
C LEU A 188 3.73 9.27 0.72
N LEU A 189 4.31 10.48 0.68
CA LEU A 189 5.10 10.93 -0.46
C LEU A 189 6.38 10.11 -0.60
N LEU A 190 7.17 9.97 0.47
CA LEU A 190 8.41 9.19 0.44
C LEU A 190 8.15 7.74 0.04
N MET A 191 7.10 7.12 0.59
CA MET A 191 6.63 5.79 0.21
C MET A 191 6.32 5.72 -1.29
N SER A 192 5.53 6.67 -1.81
CA SER A 192 5.13 6.66 -3.23
C SER A 192 6.31 6.87 -4.17
N LEU A 193 7.28 7.69 -3.80
CA LEU A 193 8.52 7.88 -4.55
C LEU A 193 9.40 6.61 -4.54
N ALA A 194 9.51 5.93 -3.40
CA ALA A 194 10.22 4.66 -3.29
C ALA A 194 9.56 3.59 -4.17
N PHE A 195 8.23 3.48 -4.15
CA PHE A 195 7.49 2.61 -5.05
C PHE A 195 7.73 2.97 -6.52
N ALA A 196 7.64 4.25 -6.88
CA ALA A 196 7.86 4.70 -8.25
C ALA A 196 9.26 4.30 -8.72
N TRP A 197 10.28 4.55 -7.91
CA TRP A 197 11.65 4.19 -8.26
C TRP A 197 11.82 2.68 -8.44
N GLY A 198 11.34 1.86 -7.50
CA GLY A 198 11.46 0.41 -7.55
C GLY A 198 10.67 -0.22 -8.70
N PHE A 199 9.40 0.15 -8.87
CA PHE A 199 8.58 -0.38 -9.95
C PHE A 199 9.05 0.05 -11.35
N MET A 200 9.66 1.24 -11.48
CA MET A 200 10.24 1.65 -12.76
C MET A 200 11.44 0.79 -13.17
N LYS A 201 12.20 0.22 -12.22
CA LYS A 201 13.24 -0.78 -12.53
C LYS A 201 12.64 -2.07 -13.09
N ASP A 202 11.48 -2.49 -12.56
CA ASP A 202 10.77 -3.68 -13.04
C ASP A 202 10.08 -3.46 -14.40
N ILE A 203 9.49 -2.28 -14.61
CA ILE A 203 8.83 -1.95 -15.88
C ILE A 203 9.84 -1.78 -17.02
N HIS A 204 11.01 -1.21 -16.72
CA HIS A 204 12.10 -0.98 -17.68
C HIS A 204 13.41 -1.59 -17.16
N PRO A 205 13.53 -2.92 -17.17
CA PRO A 205 14.79 -3.55 -16.82
C PRO A 205 15.87 -3.06 -17.79
N ARG A 206 16.98 -2.54 -17.25
CA ARG A 206 18.16 -2.28 -18.07
C ARG A 206 18.60 -3.63 -18.64
N LYS A 207 18.76 -3.72 -19.96
CA LYS A 207 19.44 -4.85 -20.56
C LYS A 207 20.86 -4.86 -19.98
N ALA A 208 21.22 -5.98 -19.35
CA ALA A 208 22.59 -6.21 -18.91
C ALA A 208 23.50 -6.35 -20.13
#